data_ab9932351accd3de6e19d6bccbcd3e37
#
_entry.id   ab9932351accd3de6e19d6bccbcd3e37
#
_cell.length_a   1.000
_cell.length_b   1.000
_cell.length_c   1.000
_cell.angle_alpha   90.00
_cell.angle_beta   90.00
_cell.angle_gamma   90.00
#
_symmetry.space_group_name_H-M   'P 1'
#
loop_
_entity.id
_entity.type
_entity.pdbx_description
1 polymer ?
#
loop_
_entity_poly.entity_id
_entity_poly.type
_entity_poly.pdbx_seq_one_letter_code
_entity_poly.pdbx_strand_id
1 'polypeptide(L)'
;WLLQRITERHLAYTTVNQAVCALKFFFDIVLGRTAEAITIPYAHTPQRQPEILSREELARLFEAAANLRTRTLLMTAYAAGLRVSEVCALRVADIDSAPDRMCIRVVAGKGGKDRYTLLSPSLLEALRVYWRICKPRDWLFPRTTDAAQPFDISSALRAYYRARDRAGITKTGGIHT
;
A
#
# COMPACT_ATOMS: atom_id res chain seq x y z
N TRP A 1 -7.46 -30.67 -12.85
CA TRP A 1 -7.48 -29.22 -13.07
C TRP A 1 -6.47 -28.46 -12.19
N LEU A 2 -6.46 -28.62 -10.86
CA LEU A 2 -5.48 -27.96 -9.97
C LEU A 2 -4.04 -28.37 -10.29
N LEU A 3 -3.75 -29.66 -10.43
CA LEU A 3 -2.43 -30.17 -10.81
C LEU A 3 -1.95 -29.56 -12.13
N GLN A 4 -2.81 -29.55 -13.14
CA GLN A 4 -2.50 -28.95 -14.44
C GLN A 4 -2.14 -27.46 -14.32
N ARG A 5 -2.86 -26.68 -13.47
CA ARG A 5 -2.56 -25.25 -13.23
C ARG A 5 -1.23 -25.06 -12.51
N ILE A 6 -0.87 -25.96 -11.60
CA ILE A 6 0.41 -25.89 -10.89
C ILE A 6 1.57 -26.26 -11.82
N THR A 7 1.44 -27.37 -12.56
CA THR A 7 2.53 -27.94 -13.36
C THR A 7 2.76 -27.22 -14.69
N GLU A 8 1.66 -26.88 -15.41
CA GLU A 8 1.76 -26.28 -16.74
C GLU A 8 1.82 -24.74 -16.71
N ARG A 9 1.15 -24.08 -15.74
CA ARG A 9 1.08 -22.61 -15.68
C ARG A 9 1.93 -21.97 -14.61
N HIS A 10 2.63 -22.75 -13.79
CA HIS A 10 3.49 -22.27 -12.71
C HIS A 10 2.83 -21.18 -11.83
N LEU A 11 1.54 -21.36 -11.48
CA LEU A 11 0.80 -20.39 -10.69
C LEU A 11 1.42 -20.22 -9.31
N ALA A 12 1.40 -18.99 -8.79
CA ALA A 12 1.82 -18.72 -7.42
C ALA A 12 1.01 -19.54 -6.41
N TYR A 13 1.65 -20.04 -5.37
CA TYR A 13 1.01 -20.83 -4.29
C TYR A 13 -0.22 -20.14 -3.69
N THR A 14 -0.19 -18.81 -3.57
CA THR A 14 -1.33 -18.02 -3.09
C THR A 14 -2.55 -18.16 -3.99
N THR A 15 -2.37 -18.13 -5.31
CA THR A 15 -3.45 -18.32 -6.30
C THR A 15 -4.01 -19.73 -6.24
N VAL A 16 -3.14 -20.73 -6.05
CA VAL A 16 -3.57 -22.13 -5.87
C VAL A 16 -4.41 -22.26 -4.61
N ASN A 17 -3.95 -21.69 -3.47
CA ASN A 17 -4.69 -21.74 -2.21
C ASN A 17 -6.04 -21.01 -2.28
N GLN A 18 -6.14 -19.89 -3.01
CA GLN A 18 -7.43 -19.24 -3.27
C GLN A 18 -8.39 -20.14 -4.04
N ALA A 19 -7.90 -20.86 -5.07
CA ALA A 19 -8.71 -21.83 -5.82
C ALA A 19 -9.16 -22.99 -4.91
N VAL A 20 -8.29 -23.49 -4.03
CA VAL A 20 -8.64 -24.51 -3.04
C VAL A 20 -9.74 -24.03 -2.10
N CYS A 21 -9.62 -22.78 -1.58
CA CYS A 21 -10.66 -22.19 -0.73
C CYS A 21 -11.99 -22.08 -1.47
N ALA A 22 -11.98 -21.61 -2.72
CA ALA A 22 -13.19 -21.46 -3.52
C ALA A 22 -13.87 -22.82 -3.80
N LEU A 23 -13.09 -23.86 -4.10
CA LEU A 23 -13.62 -25.20 -4.29
C LEU A 23 -14.20 -25.77 -3.00
N LYS A 24 -13.50 -25.65 -1.87
CA LYS A 24 -14.04 -26.08 -0.57
C LYS A 24 -15.37 -25.40 -0.27
N PHE A 25 -15.43 -24.07 -0.39
CA PHE A 25 -16.65 -23.31 -0.19
C PHE A 25 -17.79 -23.82 -1.11
N PHE A 26 -17.49 -24.05 -2.38
CA PHE A 26 -18.50 -24.54 -3.34
C PHE A 26 -19.04 -25.92 -2.96
N PHE A 27 -18.16 -26.85 -2.59
CA PHE A 27 -18.59 -28.19 -2.21
C PHE A 27 -19.33 -28.21 -0.87
N ASP A 28 -18.80 -27.49 0.14
CA ASP A 28 -19.36 -27.51 1.49
C ASP A 28 -20.68 -26.72 1.57
N ILE A 29 -20.71 -25.50 1.01
CA ILE A 29 -21.84 -24.59 1.21
C ILE A 29 -22.87 -24.71 0.07
N VAL A 30 -22.42 -24.76 -1.19
CA VAL A 30 -23.34 -24.73 -2.33
C VAL A 30 -23.92 -26.09 -2.61
N LEU A 31 -23.11 -27.16 -2.51
CA LEU A 31 -23.57 -28.53 -2.81
C LEU A 31 -23.99 -29.32 -1.55
N GLY A 32 -23.80 -28.78 -0.34
CA GLY A 32 -24.12 -29.47 0.90
C GLY A 32 -23.34 -30.77 1.10
N ARG A 33 -22.24 -30.96 0.37
CA ARG A 33 -21.38 -32.14 0.50
C ARG A 33 -20.29 -31.82 1.50
N THR A 34 -20.34 -32.43 2.67
CA THR A 34 -19.29 -32.26 3.69
C THR A 34 -17.94 -32.67 3.15
N ALA A 35 -16.91 -31.89 3.47
CA ALA A 35 -15.55 -31.96 2.95
C ALA A 35 -14.81 -33.30 3.22
N GLU A 36 -15.43 -34.29 3.84
CA GLU A 36 -14.83 -35.63 4.05
C GLU A 36 -14.43 -36.34 2.76
N ALA A 37 -15.05 -35.96 1.61
CA ALA A 37 -14.76 -36.58 0.34
C ALA A 37 -13.60 -35.95 -0.45
N ILE A 38 -13.20 -34.69 -0.16
CA ILE A 38 -12.17 -33.98 -0.95
C ILE A 38 -11.20 -33.24 -0.03
N THR A 39 -10.23 -33.95 0.50
CA THR A 39 -9.11 -33.33 1.20
C THR A 39 -8.11 -32.75 0.18
N ILE A 40 -8.30 -31.50 -0.21
CA ILE A 40 -7.33 -30.80 -1.04
C ILE A 40 -6.35 -30.09 -0.08
N PRO A 41 -5.07 -30.50 -0.07
CA PRO A 41 -4.07 -29.86 0.77
C PRO A 41 -3.77 -28.45 0.27
N TYR A 42 -3.51 -27.53 1.20
CA TYR A 42 -2.98 -26.22 0.86
C TYR A 42 -1.52 -26.33 0.43
N ALA A 43 -1.16 -25.60 -0.62
CA ALA A 43 0.24 -25.50 -1.01
C ALA A 43 1.01 -24.69 0.04
N HIS A 44 2.16 -25.20 0.45
CA HIS A 44 3.05 -24.52 1.39
C HIS A 44 3.67 -23.30 0.70
N THR A 45 3.32 -22.11 1.18
CA THR A 45 3.87 -20.86 0.65
C THR A 45 5.19 -20.55 1.38
N PRO A 46 6.34 -20.55 0.69
CA PRO A 46 7.60 -20.17 1.32
C PRO A 46 7.50 -18.72 1.79
N GLN A 47 7.78 -18.49 3.06
CA GLN A 47 7.85 -17.13 3.62
C GLN A 47 9.15 -16.49 3.13
N ARG A 48 9.03 -15.56 2.19
CA ARG A 48 10.15 -14.70 1.81
C ARG A 48 10.12 -13.46 2.70
N GLN A 49 11.23 -13.14 3.35
CA GLN A 49 11.37 -11.87 4.04
C GLN A 49 11.38 -10.74 3.00
N PRO A 50 10.65 -9.64 3.24
CA PRO A 50 10.70 -8.49 2.35
C PRO A 50 12.09 -7.87 2.37
N GLU A 51 12.54 -7.41 1.22
CA GLU A 51 13.78 -6.65 1.10
C GLU A 51 13.56 -5.23 1.62
N ILE A 52 14.30 -4.87 2.67
CA ILE A 52 14.18 -3.55 3.30
C ILE A 52 15.11 -2.55 2.60
N LEU A 53 14.60 -1.36 2.27
CA LEU A 53 15.40 -0.28 1.73
C LEU A 53 16.29 0.34 2.80
N SER A 54 17.56 0.61 2.47
CA SER A 54 18.46 1.36 3.35
C SER A 54 18.04 2.85 3.42
N ARG A 55 18.61 3.59 4.36
CA ARG A 55 18.36 5.05 4.47
C ARG A 55 18.81 5.80 3.21
N GLU A 56 19.94 5.40 2.64
CA GLU A 56 20.50 5.97 1.41
C GLU A 56 19.61 5.65 0.19
N GLU A 57 19.08 4.42 0.12
CA GLU A 57 18.12 4.04 -0.92
C GLU A 57 16.82 4.82 -0.81
N LEU A 58 16.31 5.03 0.41
CA LEU A 58 15.13 5.86 0.65
C LEU A 58 15.35 7.32 0.26
N ALA A 59 16.50 7.89 0.61
CA ALA A 59 16.84 9.25 0.20
C ALA A 59 16.82 9.38 -1.33
N ARG A 60 17.50 8.46 -2.04
CA ARG A 60 17.51 8.44 -3.51
C ARG A 60 16.10 8.24 -4.09
N LEU A 61 15.27 7.38 -3.47
CA LEU A 61 13.88 7.17 -3.89
C LEU A 61 13.08 8.48 -3.83
N PHE A 62 13.20 9.23 -2.73
CA PHE A 62 12.48 10.48 -2.57
C PHE A 62 13.00 11.58 -3.50
N GLU A 63 14.31 11.64 -3.75
CA GLU A 63 14.91 12.57 -4.69
C GLU A 63 14.53 12.27 -6.14
N ALA A 64 14.44 11.00 -6.50
CA ALA A 64 14.03 10.55 -7.83
C ALA A 64 12.54 10.76 -8.14
N ALA A 65 11.74 11.17 -7.15
CA ALA A 65 10.32 11.46 -7.35
C ALA A 65 10.11 12.60 -8.35
N ALA A 66 9.17 12.42 -9.28
CA ALA A 66 9.00 13.32 -10.43
C ALA A 66 8.56 14.76 -10.06
N ASN A 67 7.91 14.93 -8.92
CA ASN A 67 7.41 16.22 -8.45
C ASN A 67 7.21 16.21 -6.92
N LEU A 68 7.01 17.39 -6.35
CA LEU A 68 6.87 17.61 -4.92
C LEU A 68 5.71 16.78 -4.32
N ARG A 69 4.56 16.70 -5.00
CA ARG A 69 3.42 15.91 -4.52
C ARG A 69 3.78 14.42 -4.37
N THR A 70 4.38 13.82 -5.40
CA THR A 70 4.81 12.41 -5.36
C THR A 70 5.85 12.18 -4.28
N ARG A 71 6.84 13.07 -4.17
CA ARG A 71 7.86 13.00 -3.12
C ARG A 71 7.23 13.01 -1.73
N THR A 72 6.35 13.97 -1.46
CA THR A 72 5.70 14.11 -0.16
C THR A 72 4.77 12.93 0.13
N LEU A 73 4.04 12.42 -0.87
CA LEU A 73 3.20 11.22 -0.73
C LEU A 73 4.04 10.01 -0.31
N LEU A 74 5.16 9.76 -0.98
CA LEU A 74 6.07 8.64 -0.64
C LEU A 74 6.69 8.80 0.75
N MET A 75 7.12 10.02 1.10
CA MET A 75 7.63 10.31 2.44
C MET A 75 6.56 10.09 3.51
N THR A 76 5.31 10.50 3.26
CA THR A 76 4.18 10.30 4.19
C THR A 76 3.86 8.81 4.36
N ALA A 77 3.79 8.06 3.26
CA ALA A 77 3.53 6.62 3.31
C ALA A 77 4.59 5.89 4.16
N TYR A 78 5.87 6.22 3.93
CA TYR A 78 6.98 5.60 4.65
C TYR A 78 7.04 6.03 6.11
N ALA A 79 7.06 7.34 6.39
CA ALA A 79 7.30 7.85 7.73
C ALA A 79 6.14 7.55 8.71
N ALA A 80 4.91 7.49 8.21
CA ALA A 80 3.73 7.19 9.01
C ALA A 80 3.26 5.72 8.91
N GLY A 81 3.97 4.87 8.15
CA GLY A 81 3.62 3.45 7.98
C GLY A 81 2.24 3.23 7.36
N LEU A 82 1.90 4.03 6.35
CA LEU A 82 0.58 4.00 5.72
C LEU A 82 0.53 3.06 4.51
N ARG A 83 -0.60 2.38 4.34
CA ARG A 83 -0.88 1.69 3.08
C ARG A 83 -1.09 2.70 1.95
N VAL A 84 -0.84 2.28 0.71
CA VAL A 84 -1.03 3.16 -0.45
C VAL A 84 -2.47 3.70 -0.53
N SER A 85 -3.47 2.89 -0.22
CA SER A 85 -4.87 3.32 -0.16
C SER A 85 -5.12 4.36 0.94
N GLU A 86 -4.49 4.19 2.10
CA GLU A 86 -4.62 5.09 3.23
C GLU A 86 -3.97 6.45 2.94
N VAL A 87 -2.73 6.46 2.43
CA VAL A 87 -2.06 7.72 2.10
C VAL A 87 -2.77 8.48 0.97
N CYS A 88 -3.33 7.79 -0.03
CA CYS A 88 -4.11 8.42 -1.08
C CYS A 88 -5.42 9.02 -0.57
N ALA A 89 -6.02 8.43 0.46
CA ALA A 89 -7.28 8.85 1.06
C ALA A 89 -7.12 9.85 2.23
N LEU A 90 -5.90 10.31 2.53
CA LEU A 90 -5.68 11.31 3.58
C LEU A 90 -6.31 12.66 3.23
N ARG A 91 -6.93 13.27 4.23
CA ARG A 91 -7.42 14.65 4.18
C ARG A 91 -6.48 15.61 4.88
N VAL A 92 -6.54 16.87 4.53
CA VAL A 92 -5.79 17.92 5.26
C VAL A 92 -6.17 17.94 6.74
N ALA A 93 -7.46 17.75 7.05
CA ALA A 93 -7.99 17.69 8.40
C ALA A 93 -7.51 16.47 9.23
N ASP A 94 -6.93 15.46 8.59
CA ASP A 94 -6.40 14.29 9.30
C ASP A 94 -5.00 14.52 9.88
N ILE A 95 -4.36 15.66 9.56
CA ILE A 95 -3.04 16.03 10.05
C ILE A 95 -3.20 16.88 11.31
N ASP A 96 -2.93 16.30 12.47
CA ASP A 96 -2.93 17.02 13.73
C ASP A 96 -1.47 17.40 14.13
N SER A 97 -1.14 18.66 13.93
CA SER A 97 0.20 19.20 14.21
C SER A 97 0.29 19.94 15.56
N ALA A 98 -0.71 19.79 16.42
CA ALA A 98 -0.65 20.36 17.77
C ALA A 98 0.53 19.72 18.53
N PRO A 99 1.34 20.52 19.28
CA PRO A 99 2.57 20.04 19.89
C PRO A 99 2.40 18.87 20.88
N ASP A 100 1.22 18.76 21.46
CA ASP A 100 0.83 17.73 22.42
C ASP A 100 0.32 16.45 21.76
N ARG A 101 0.01 16.47 20.43
CA ARG A 101 -0.56 15.32 19.73
C ARG A 101 0.32 14.79 18.61
N MET A 102 0.76 15.65 17.69
CA MET A 102 1.66 15.29 16.57
C MET A 102 1.32 13.94 15.95
N CYS A 103 0.11 13.82 15.37
CA CYS A 103 -0.39 12.57 14.82
C CYS A 103 -1.13 12.74 13.50
N ILE A 104 -1.29 11.63 12.78
CA ILE A 104 -2.09 11.52 11.57
C ILE A 104 -3.23 10.55 11.86
N ARG A 105 -4.48 10.99 11.63
CA ARG A 105 -5.66 10.13 11.72
C ARG A 105 -5.83 9.33 10.43
N VAL A 106 -5.92 8.02 10.56
CA VAL A 106 -6.20 7.11 9.45
C VAL A 106 -7.63 6.60 9.60
N VAL A 107 -8.52 7.08 8.74
CA VAL A 107 -9.94 6.72 8.76
C VAL A 107 -10.15 5.41 7.99
N ALA A 108 -11.01 4.53 8.53
CA ALA A 108 -11.38 3.24 7.93
C ALA A 108 -10.17 2.38 7.51
N GLY A 109 -9.18 2.26 8.39
CA GLY A 109 -8.04 1.38 8.21
C GLY A 109 -8.43 -0.10 8.04
N LYS A 110 -7.48 -1.03 8.20
CA LYS A 110 -7.75 -2.48 8.08
C LYS A 110 -8.88 -2.90 9.03
N GLY A 111 -9.96 -3.46 8.47
CA GLY A 111 -11.15 -3.87 9.22
C GLY A 111 -12.10 -2.71 9.57
N GLY A 112 -12.00 -1.56 8.87
CA GLY A 112 -12.92 -0.42 9.06
C GLY A 112 -12.68 0.38 10.36
N LYS A 113 -11.56 0.17 11.06
CA LYS A 113 -11.25 0.86 12.32
C LYS A 113 -10.34 2.05 12.08
N ASP A 114 -10.69 3.19 12.70
CA ASP A 114 -9.82 4.37 12.75
C ASP A 114 -8.61 4.09 13.63
N ARG A 115 -7.47 4.66 13.25
CA ARG A 115 -6.25 4.64 14.08
C ARG A 115 -5.47 5.93 13.92
N TYR A 116 -4.62 6.20 14.89
CA TYR A 116 -3.64 7.28 14.81
C TYR A 116 -2.25 6.70 14.57
N THR A 117 -1.43 7.45 13.83
CA THR A 117 -0.01 7.17 13.62
C THR A 117 0.82 8.42 13.87
N LEU A 118 2.12 8.24 14.03
CA LEU A 118 3.03 9.33 14.40
C LEU A 118 3.23 10.31 13.23
N LEU A 119 3.23 11.59 13.55
CA LEU A 119 3.66 12.69 12.70
C LEU A 119 5.02 13.18 13.16
N SER A 120 6.10 12.72 12.54
CA SER A 120 7.44 13.20 12.91
C SER A 120 7.63 14.66 12.53
N PRO A 121 8.50 15.42 13.27
CA PRO A 121 8.79 16.83 12.92
C PRO A 121 9.30 17.00 11.48
N SER A 122 10.12 16.08 11.00
CA SER A 122 10.64 16.10 9.62
C SER A 122 9.55 15.89 8.57
N LEU A 123 8.60 14.97 8.84
CA LEU A 123 7.44 14.77 7.97
C LEU A 123 6.53 16.01 7.98
N LEU A 124 6.27 16.59 9.16
CA LEU A 124 5.46 17.81 9.27
C LEU A 124 6.06 18.95 8.44
N GLU A 125 7.39 19.15 8.48
CA GLU A 125 8.02 20.20 7.68
C GLU A 125 7.88 19.91 6.16
N ALA A 126 8.06 18.68 5.72
CA ALA A 126 7.83 18.31 4.33
C ALA A 126 6.38 18.56 3.89
N LEU A 127 5.41 18.23 4.76
CA LEU A 127 3.98 18.51 4.51
C LEU A 127 3.68 20.01 4.46
N ARG A 128 4.32 20.82 5.31
CA ARG A 128 4.19 22.30 5.29
C ARG A 128 4.73 22.89 3.99
N VAL A 129 5.89 22.44 3.53
CA VAL A 129 6.46 22.87 2.24
C VAL A 129 5.50 22.52 1.11
N TYR A 130 5.02 21.28 1.09
CA TYR A 130 4.05 20.83 0.11
C TYR A 130 2.77 21.67 0.15
N TRP A 131 2.21 21.93 1.34
CA TRP A 131 0.98 22.69 1.50
C TRP A 131 1.11 24.14 1.01
N ARG A 132 2.23 24.81 1.31
CA ARG A 132 2.48 26.20 0.85
C ARG A 132 2.44 26.31 -0.67
N ILE A 133 2.94 25.29 -1.38
CA ILE A 133 3.07 25.31 -2.84
C ILE A 133 1.78 24.80 -3.51
N CYS A 134 1.25 23.68 -3.06
CA CYS A 134 0.15 22.99 -3.72
C CYS A 134 -1.23 23.40 -3.19
N LYS A 135 -1.31 23.97 -1.97
CA LYS A 135 -2.52 24.45 -1.29
C LYS A 135 -3.72 23.50 -1.39
N PRO A 136 -3.57 22.21 -1.02
CA PRO A 136 -4.66 21.26 -1.05
C PRO A 136 -5.77 21.72 -0.10
N ARG A 137 -7.05 21.52 -0.49
CA ARG A 137 -8.21 21.99 0.29
C ARG A 137 -8.79 20.91 1.19
N ASP A 138 -9.25 19.80 0.60
CA ASP A 138 -9.87 18.68 1.30
C ASP A 138 -8.93 17.46 1.33
N TRP A 139 -8.67 16.87 0.17
CA TRP A 139 -7.71 15.78 0.05
C TRP A 139 -6.29 16.29 0.18
N LEU A 140 -5.47 15.67 1.04
CA LEU A 140 -4.05 16.02 1.18
C LEU A 140 -3.31 15.86 -0.15
N PHE A 141 -3.60 14.76 -0.85
CA PHE A 141 -3.07 14.48 -2.18
C PHE A 141 -4.23 14.38 -3.19
N PRO A 142 -4.67 15.50 -3.78
CA PRO A 142 -5.76 15.48 -4.73
C PRO A 142 -5.33 14.91 -6.08
N ARG A 143 -6.30 14.41 -6.87
CA ARG A 143 -6.08 14.01 -8.25
C ARG A 143 -5.72 15.24 -9.11
N THR A 144 -4.86 15.05 -10.11
CA THR A 144 -4.40 16.16 -10.97
C THR A 144 -5.53 16.72 -11.86
N THR A 145 -6.39 15.83 -12.33
CA THR A 145 -7.47 16.16 -13.26
C THR A 145 -8.74 16.64 -12.55
N ASP A 146 -8.91 16.30 -11.27
CA ASP A 146 -10.06 16.64 -10.47
C ASP A 146 -9.68 16.72 -9.00
N ALA A 147 -9.53 17.93 -8.47
CA ALA A 147 -9.13 18.16 -7.09
C ALA A 147 -10.21 17.75 -6.05
N ALA A 148 -11.44 17.49 -6.47
CA ALA A 148 -12.49 16.96 -5.60
C ALA A 148 -12.31 15.45 -5.33
N GLN A 149 -11.43 14.77 -6.04
CA GLN A 149 -11.14 13.35 -5.89
C GLN A 149 -9.76 13.12 -5.27
N PRO A 150 -9.59 12.03 -4.49
CA PRO A 150 -8.29 11.65 -3.95
C PRO A 150 -7.34 11.20 -5.06
N PHE A 151 -6.06 11.18 -4.76
CA PHE A 151 -5.05 10.67 -5.69
C PHE A 151 -5.29 9.18 -5.96
N ASP A 152 -5.22 8.81 -7.23
CA ASP A 152 -5.50 7.44 -7.65
C ASP A 152 -4.39 6.46 -7.21
N ILE A 153 -4.79 5.34 -6.61
CA ILE A 153 -3.89 4.30 -6.08
C ILE A 153 -2.96 3.75 -7.18
N SER A 154 -3.49 3.48 -8.37
CA SER A 154 -2.69 2.98 -9.50
C SER A 154 -1.66 4.01 -9.95
N SER A 155 -2.00 5.30 -9.87
CA SER A 155 -1.08 6.39 -10.16
C SER A 155 0.01 6.53 -9.09
N ALA A 156 -0.33 6.34 -7.82
CA ALA A 156 0.65 6.32 -6.73
C ALA A 156 1.64 5.16 -6.88
N LEU A 157 1.16 3.97 -7.19
CA LEU A 157 2.00 2.79 -7.45
C LEU A 157 2.92 3.02 -8.66
N ARG A 158 2.38 3.52 -9.78
CA ARG A 158 3.21 3.86 -10.95
C ARG A 158 4.27 4.91 -10.63
N ALA A 159 3.92 5.91 -9.81
CA ALA A 159 4.86 6.94 -9.39
C ALA A 159 5.99 6.37 -8.52
N TYR A 160 5.67 5.46 -7.60
CA TYR A 160 6.66 4.72 -6.80
C TYR A 160 7.61 3.90 -7.69
N TYR A 161 7.10 3.06 -8.59
CA TYR A 161 7.94 2.23 -9.44
C TYR A 161 8.86 3.08 -10.35
N ARG A 162 8.34 4.16 -10.92
CA ARG A 162 9.17 5.09 -11.71
C ARG A 162 10.26 5.77 -10.87
N ALA A 163 9.97 6.15 -9.63
CA ALA A 163 10.96 6.73 -8.72
C ALA A 163 12.02 5.69 -8.34
N ARG A 164 11.61 4.46 -8.02
CA ARG A 164 12.50 3.34 -7.73
C ARG A 164 13.47 3.05 -8.88
N ASP A 165 12.93 2.96 -10.10
CA ASP A 165 13.73 2.67 -11.30
C ASP A 165 14.73 3.81 -11.58
N ARG A 166 14.32 5.08 -11.44
CA ARG A 166 15.22 6.24 -11.56
C ARG A 166 16.28 6.30 -10.46
N ALA A 167 15.96 5.85 -9.26
CA ALA A 167 16.89 5.77 -8.14
C ALA A 167 17.90 4.62 -8.26
N GLY A 168 17.78 3.75 -9.29
CA GLY A 168 18.63 2.58 -9.49
C GLY A 168 18.44 1.52 -8.39
N ILE A 169 17.26 1.42 -7.79
CA ILE A 169 16.97 0.46 -6.72
C ILE A 169 16.48 -0.83 -7.38
N THR A 170 17.27 -1.90 -7.23
CA THR A 170 16.98 -3.22 -7.80
C THR A 170 16.18 -4.12 -6.87
N LYS A 171 16.09 -3.77 -5.58
CA LYS A 171 15.33 -4.52 -4.59
C LYS A 171 13.87 -4.67 -4.99
N THR A 172 13.35 -5.87 -4.83
CA THR A 172 11.94 -6.19 -5.09
C THR A 172 11.10 -5.77 -3.89
N GLY A 173 10.05 -5.03 -4.15
CA GLY A 173 9.15 -4.58 -3.08
C GLY A 173 8.17 -3.54 -3.61
N GLY A 174 7.17 -3.26 -2.82
CA GLY A 174 6.16 -2.25 -3.11
C GLY A 174 6.20 -1.12 -2.08
N ILE A 175 5.30 -0.16 -2.22
CA ILE A 175 5.14 0.95 -1.27
C ILE A 175 4.78 0.48 0.17
N HIS A 176 4.47 -0.81 0.34
CA HIS A 176 4.12 -1.46 1.62
C HIS A 176 5.23 -2.34 2.19
N THR A 177 6.41 -2.33 1.61
CA THR A 177 7.53 -3.19 2.04
C THR A 177 8.34 -2.54 3.12
#